data_c22d0333bc66ed5ddaa6e27e4fb7bcf4
#
_entry.id   c22d0333bc66ed5ddaa6e27e4fb7bcf4
#
_cell.length_a   1.000
_cell.length_b   1.000
_cell.length_c   1.000
_cell.angle_alpha   90.00
_cell.angle_beta   90.00
_cell.angle_gamma   90.00
#
_symmetry.space_group_name_H-M   'P 1'
#
loop_
_entity.id
_entity.type
_entity.pdbx_description
1 polymer ?
#
loop_
_entity_poly.entity_id
_entity_poly.type
_entity_poly.pdbx_seq_one_letter_code
_entity_poly.pdbx_strand_id
1 'polypeptide(L)'
;MPYNNLKYFFIMSYLFYILIFFALVFLLSTFFTVRQQTAVSIERFGKFESIRHSGLQMKIPIIDKVAARISLKIQQLDVIVETKTLDDVFVKIKVSVQFVVIKEKVYDAIYKLEYPHDQITSYVFDVVRAEVPKMKLDDVFVKKDDIAIAVKREVQESMETYGYDIIKTLVTDIDPDAQVKAAMNRINAAEREKVAAQYEGDAQRILIVEKAKAEAESKRLQGQGIADQRREIARGLVESVDVLQKVGVSSQEASALIVVTQHYDTLQAVGQQTKSNLILLPNSPEAGTEMLNNMITSFTASAQITESLKKKSE
;
A
#
# COMPACT_ATOMS: atom_id res chain seq x y z
N MET A 1 -104.65 -0.03 23.53
CA MET A 1 -103.36 -0.52 24.15
C MET A 1 -102.38 -0.98 23.11
N PRO A 2 -102.12 -0.42 21.91
CA PRO A 2 -101.02 -0.89 21.01
C PRO A 2 -99.77 -0.02 21.04
N TYR A 3 -99.77 1.20 21.60
CA TYR A 3 -98.64 2.15 21.54
C TYR A 3 -97.41 1.73 22.36
N ASN A 4 -97.50 0.93 23.40
CA ASN A 4 -96.38 0.49 24.23
C ASN A 4 -95.56 -0.63 23.54
N ASN A 5 -96.20 -1.48 22.77
CA ASN A 5 -95.46 -2.60 22.06
C ASN A 5 -94.55 -2.08 20.95
N LEU A 6 -94.96 -0.95 20.29
CA LEU A 6 -94.12 -0.34 19.26
C LEU A 6 -92.86 0.32 19.81
N LYS A 7 -92.98 0.99 20.97
CA LYS A 7 -91.83 1.59 21.67
C LYS A 7 -90.84 0.50 22.12
N TYR A 8 -91.31 -0.63 22.65
CA TYR A 8 -90.43 -1.73 23.06
C TYR A 8 -89.74 -2.41 21.83
N PHE A 9 -90.44 -2.49 20.72
CA PHE A 9 -89.87 -3.00 19.49
C PHE A 9 -88.79 -2.10 18.94
N PHE A 10 -88.96 -0.76 18.95
CA PHE A 10 -87.88 0.18 18.54
C PHE A 10 -86.71 0.16 19.53
N ILE A 11 -86.89 0.05 20.80
CA ILE A 11 -85.85 -0.03 21.83
C ILE A 11 -85.08 -1.33 21.69
N MET A 12 -85.76 -2.45 21.47
CA MET A 12 -85.11 -3.76 21.22
C MET A 12 -84.27 -3.72 19.93
N SER A 13 -84.75 -3.12 18.86
CA SER A 13 -84.01 -2.96 17.62
C SER A 13 -82.76 -2.08 17.79
N TYR A 14 -82.83 -0.98 18.53
CA TYR A 14 -81.67 -0.14 18.86
C TYR A 14 -80.67 -0.86 19.73
N LEU A 15 -81.07 -1.60 20.73
CA LEU A 15 -80.20 -2.42 21.54
C LEU A 15 -79.49 -3.49 20.73
N PHE A 16 -80.16 -4.09 19.75
CA PHE A 16 -79.58 -5.10 18.85
C PHE A 16 -78.50 -4.48 17.95
N TYR A 17 -78.71 -3.29 17.38
CA TYR A 17 -77.71 -2.58 16.57
C TYR A 17 -76.50 -2.14 17.41
N ILE A 18 -76.71 -1.70 18.65
CA ILE A 18 -75.63 -1.38 19.58
C ILE A 18 -74.80 -2.62 19.92
N LEU A 19 -75.45 -3.75 20.13
CA LEU A 19 -74.77 -5.01 20.45
C LEU A 19 -73.93 -5.52 19.25
N ILE A 20 -74.48 -5.40 18.04
CA ILE A 20 -73.73 -5.70 16.78
C ILE A 20 -72.54 -4.78 16.64
N PHE A 21 -72.71 -3.48 16.87
CA PHE A 21 -71.64 -2.51 16.79
C PHE A 21 -70.52 -2.85 17.80
N PHE A 22 -70.84 -3.15 19.05
CA PHE A 22 -69.86 -3.58 20.04
C PHE A 22 -69.17 -4.92 19.66
N ALA A 23 -69.93 -5.89 19.14
CA ALA A 23 -69.39 -7.14 18.65
C ALA A 23 -68.39 -6.93 17.48
N LEU A 24 -68.75 -6.02 16.55
CA LEU A 24 -67.88 -5.68 15.43
C LEU A 24 -66.59 -4.97 15.90
N VAL A 25 -66.70 -4.01 16.81
CA VAL A 25 -65.52 -3.30 17.40
C VAL A 25 -64.65 -4.30 18.16
N PHE A 26 -65.22 -5.22 18.91
CA PHE A 26 -64.53 -6.27 19.64
C PHE A 26 -63.75 -7.19 18.67
N LEU A 27 -64.40 -7.59 17.56
CA LEU A 27 -63.82 -8.43 16.55
C LEU A 27 -62.65 -7.74 15.82
N LEU A 28 -62.78 -6.47 15.47
CA LEU A 28 -61.72 -5.68 14.87
C LEU A 28 -60.54 -5.45 15.82
N SER A 29 -60.80 -5.27 17.12
CA SER A 29 -59.78 -5.09 18.16
C SER A 29 -58.99 -6.37 18.48
N THR A 30 -59.52 -7.56 18.04
CA THR A 30 -58.86 -8.86 18.22
C THR A 30 -57.66 -9.00 17.32
N PHE A 31 -57.64 -8.40 16.13
CA PHE A 31 -56.57 -8.53 15.16
C PHE A 31 -55.57 -7.41 15.32
N PHE A 32 -54.29 -7.74 15.27
CA PHE A 32 -53.20 -6.75 15.19
C PHE A 32 -52.07 -7.27 14.27
N THR A 33 -51.28 -6.36 13.74
CA THR A 33 -50.20 -6.69 12.85
C THR A 33 -48.84 -6.53 13.55
N VAL A 34 -47.96 -7.54 13.34
CA VAL A 34 -46.58 -7.50 13.78
C VAL A 34 -45.69 -7.28 12.57
N ARG A 35 -44.79 -6.28 12.64
CA ARG A 35 -43.88 -5.95 11.56
C ARG A 35 -42.88 -7.08 11.29
N GLN A 36 -42.41 -7.17 10.05
CA GLN A 36 -41.36 -8.11 9.67
C GLN A 36 -40.10 -7.89 10.54
N GLN A 37 -39.41 -9.00 10.92
CA GLN A 37 -38.24 -8.95 11.77
C GLN A 37 -38.49 -8.29 13.15
N THR A 38 -39.67 -8.50 13.71
CA THR A 38 -40.03 -8.09 15.06
C THR A 38 -40.77 -9.24 15.75
N ALA A 39 -40.49 -9.46 17.02
CA ALA A 39 -41.28 -10.35 17.88
C ALA A 39 -41.99 -9.52 18.95
N VAL A 40 -43.15 -10.00 19.36
CA VAL A 40 -44.01 -9.33 20.31
C VAL A 40 -44.37 -10.33 21.42
N SER A 41 -44.21 -9.89 22.68
CA SER A 41 -44.68 -10.66 23.84
C SER A 41 -46.11 -10.24 24.18
N ILE A 42 -46.95 -11.25 24.39
CA ILE A 42 -48.30 -11.11 24.88
C ILE A 42 -48.39 -11.57 26.31
N GLU A 43 -48.91 -10.73 27.17
CA GLU A 43 -49.24 -11.02 28.56
C GLU A 43 -50.75 -11.07 28.77
N ARG A 44 -51.18 -12.04 29.57
CA ARG A 44 -52.55 -12.18 30.03
C ARG A 44 -52.59 -11.98 31.55
N PHE A 45 -53.26 -10.91 31.96
CA PHE A 45 -53.30 -10.51 33.39
C PHE A 45 -51.91 -10.35 34.02
N GLY A 46 -50.92 -9.86 33.27
CA GLY A 46 -49.55 -9.68 33.76
C GLY A 46 -48.69 -10.95 33.75
N LYS A 47 -49.19 -12.11 33.27
CA LYS A 47 -48.45 -13.34 33.12
C LYS A 47 -48.12 -13.55 31.63
N PHE A 48 -46.89 -13.94 31.33
CA PHE A 48 -46.51 -14.34 29.99
C PHE A 48 -47.41 -15.42 29.41
N GLU A 49 -47.96 -15.24 28.23
CA GLU A 49 -48.81 -16.19 27.52
C GLU A 49 -48.08 -16.74 26.27
N SER A 50 -47.62 -15.89 25.39
CA SER A 50 -46.99 -16.33 24.13
C SER A 50 -46.18 -15.25 23.44
N ILE A 51 -45.23 -15.69 22.56
CA ILE A 51 -44.53 -14.80 21.64
C ILE A 51 -45.20 -14.88 20.28
N ARG A 52 -45.46 -13.71 19.67
CA ARG A 52 -46.01 -13.58 18.34
C ARG A 52 -44.96 -13.04 17.38
N HIS A 53 -44.80 -13.71 16.24
CA HIS A 53 -43.90 -13.32 15.15
C HIS A 53 -44.62 -12.48 14.09
N SER A 54 -43.89 -12.01 13.10
CA SER A 54 -44.39 -11.15 12.02
C SER A 54 -45.64 -11.71 11.31
N GLY A 55 -46.56 -10.84 10.96
CA GLY A 55 -47.81 -11.14 10.27
C GLY A 55 -49.03 -10.67 11.01
N LEU A 56 -50.22 -11.12 10.56
CA LEU A 56 -51.49 -10.86 11.23
C LEU A 56 -51.60 -11.84 12.43
N GLN A 57 -51.79 -11.25 13.60
CA GLN A 57 -51.88 -11.97 14.86
C GLN A 57 -53.21 -11.64 15.57
N MET A 58 -53.62 -12.54 16.46
CA MET A 58 -54.84 -12.45 17.24
C MET A 58 -54.51 -12.29 18.71
N LYS A 59 -55.24 -11.45 19.40
CA LYS A 59 -55.23 -11.29 20.87
C LYS A 59 -56.63 -11.14 21.39
N ILE A 60 -56.89 -11.52 22.64
CA ILE A 60 -58.16 -11.30 23.28
C ILE A 60 -58.18 -9.82 23.75
N PRO A 61 -59.08 -8.96 23.17
CA PRO A 61 -59.22 -7.56 23.63
C PRO A 61 -59.48 -7.49 25.12
N ILE A 62 -58.93 -6.45 25.78
CA ILE A 62 -59.09 -6.19 27.23
C ILE A 62 -58.24 -7.09 28.11
N ILE A 63 -58.17 -8.39 27.84
CA ILE A 63 -57.47 -9.41 28.66
C ILE A 63 -55.97 -9.47 28.28
N ASP A 64 -55.68 -9.57 26.97
CA ASP A 64 -54.30 -9.70 26.45
C ASP A 64 -53.70 -8.32 26.15
N LYS A 65 -52.51 -8.08 26.73
CA LYS A 65 -51.72 -6.87 26.46
C LYS A 65 -50.46 -7.22 25.69
N VAL A 66 -50.07 -6.33 24.79
CA VAL A 66 -48.74 -6.33 24.16
C VAL A 66 -47.78 -5.74 25.21
N ALA A 67 -46.97 -6.59 25.83
CA ALA A 67 -46.06 -6.20 26.91
C ALA A 67 -44.77 -5.56 26.34
N ALA A 68 -44.15 -6.22 25.38
CA ALA A 68 -42.92 -5.74 24.78
C ALA A 68 -42.84 -6.05 23.27
N ARG A 69 -42.08 -5.26 22.58
CA ARG A 69 -41.70 -5.47 21.16
C ARG A 69 -40.19 -5.46 21.02
N ILE A 70 -39.64 -6.51 20.46
CA ILE A 70 -38.20 -6.64 20.29
C ILE A 70 -37.84 -6.82 18.81
N SER A 71 -36.78 -6.17 18.37
CA SER A 71 -36.26 -6.28 17.00
C SER A 71 -35.42 -7.54 16.86
N LEU A 72 -35.69 -8.33 15.82
CA LEU A 72 -34.89 -9.48 15.40
C LEU A 72 -33.87 -9.12 14.31
N LYS A 73 -33.69 -7.83 14.04
CA LYS A 73 -32.66 -7.35 13.13
C LYS A 73 -31.34 -7.27 13.85
N ILE A 74 -30.24 -7.37 13.10
CA ILE A 74 -28.91 -7.10 13.61
C ILE A 74 -28.86 -5.65 14.08
N GLN A 75 -28.40 -5.46 15.29
CA GLN A 75 -28.21 -4.16 15.93
C GLN A 75 -26.72 -3.95 16.19
N GLN A 76 -26.26 -2.72 16.20
CA GLN A 76 -24.90 -2.35 16.53
C GLN A 76 -24.89 -1.44 17.75
N LEU A 77 -23.99 -1.75 18.67
CA LEU A 77 -23.69 -0.94 19.83
C LEU A 77 -22.21 -0.51 19.76
N ASP A 78 -21.97 0.76 19.79
CA ASP A 78 -20.64 1.34 19.83
C ASP A 78 -20.29 1.69 21.28
N VAL A 79 -19.21 1.11 21.79
CA VAL A 79 -18.72 1.29 23.15
C VAL A 79 -17.34 1.96 23.08
N ILE A 80 -17.17 3.07 23.80
CA ILE A 80 -15.87 3.76 23.92
C ILE A 80 -15.30 3.43 25.30
N VAL A 81 -14.16 2.75 25.32
CA VAL A 81 -13.46 2.36 26.56
C VAL A 81 -12.18 3.15 26.68
N GLU A 82 -12.02 3.83 27.79
CA GLU A 82 -10.75 4.48 28.14
C GLU A 82 -9.96 3.55 29.07
N THR A 83 -8.71 3.26 28.70
CA THR A 83 -7.82 2.36 29.43
C THR A 83 -6.36 2.77 29.24
N LYS A 84 -5.45 2.08 29.92
CA LYS A 84 -4.02 2.34 29.89
C LYS A 84 -3.31 1.11 29.32
N THR A 85 -2.34 1.33 28.46
CA THR A 85 -1.49 0.28 27.89
C THR A 85 -0.35 -0.12 28.84
N LEU A 86 0.40 -1.17 28.49
CA LEU A 86 1.55 -1.65 29.25
C LEU A 86 2.66 -0.59 29.39
N ASP A 87 2.81 0.26 28.39
CA ASP A 87 3.78 1.37 28.33
C ASP A 87 3.24 2.69 28.89
N ASP A 88 2.23 2.59 29.76
CA ASP A 88 1.66 3.69 30.52
C ASP A 88 0.95 4.78 29.71
N VAL A 89 0.53 4.47 28.48
CA VAL A 89 -0.20 5.39 27.61
C VAL A 89 -1.70 5.22 27.77
N PHE A 90 -2.42 6.33 28.01
CA PHE A 90 -3.87 6.34 28.00
C PHE A 90 -4.38 6.29 26.55
N VAL A 91 -5.35 5.40 26.32
CA VAL A 91 -5.96 5.21 25.01
C VAL A 91 -7.47 5.11 25.13
N LYS A 92 -8.19 5.69 24.16
CA LYS A 92 -9.61 5.52 23.95
C LYS A 92 -9.81 4.52 22.82
N ILE A 93 -10.44 3.41 23.14
CA ILE A 93 -10.68 2.32 22.18
C ILE A 93 -12.17 2.28 21.91
N LYS A 94 -12.56 2.39 20.65
CA LYS A 94 -13.94 2.23 20.20
C LYS A 94 -14.16 0.80 19.73
N VAL A 95 -15.05 0.10 20.43
CA VAL A 95 -15.46 -1.27 20.11
C VAL A 95 -16.89 -1.26 19.62
N SER A 96 -17.14 -1.78 18.44
CA SER A 96 -18.47 -1.95 17.87
C SER A 96 -18.89 -3.40 17.98
N VAL A 97 -19.97 -3.65 18.71
CA VAL A 97 -20.55 -4.97 18.92
C VAL A 97 -21.81 -5.11 18.09
N GLN A 98 -21.85 -6.07 17.18
CA GLN A 98 -23.02 -6.42 16.41
C GLN A 98 -23.71 -7.64 17.03
N PHE A 99 -24.97 -7.47 17.39
CA PHE A 99 -25.74 -8.49 18.07
C PHE A 99 -27.14 -8.63 17.49
N VAL A 100 -27.76 -9.77 17.73
CA VAL A 100 -29.12 -10.08 17.31
C VAL A 100 -29.83 -10.90 18.39
N VAL A 101 -31.16 -10.78 18.45
CA VAL A 101 -31.95 -11.61 19.35
C VAL A 101 -32.20 -12.97 18.69
N ILE A 102 -31.91 -14.05 19.42
CA ILE A 102 -32.15 -15.42 18.98
C ILE A 102 -33.66 -15.66 18.97
N LYS A 103 -34.22 -16.07 17.82
CA LYS A 103 -35.67 -16.24 17.63
C LYS A 103 -36.33 -17.19 18.63
N GLU A 104 -35.63 -18.22 19.00
CA GLU A 104 -36.08 -19.27 19.94
C GLU A 104 -36.02 -18.81 21.40
N LYS A 105 -35.18 -17.82 21.71
CA LYS A 105 -34.92 -17.30 23.05
C LYS A 105 -35.49 -15.90 23.28
N VAL A 106 -36.48 -15.47 22.52
CA VAL A 106 -37.12 -14.13 22.64
C VAL A 106 -37.70 -13.91 24.02
N TYR A 107 -38.23 -14.96 24.67
CA TYR A 107 -38.71 -14.87 26.03
C TYR A 107 -37.59 -14.44 27.00
N ASP A 108 -36.42 -15.08 26.89
CA ASP A 108 -35.29 -14.77 27.75
C ASP A 108 -34.77 -13.32 27.51
N ALA A 109 -34.76 -12.89 26.26
CA ALA A 109 -34.33 -11.57 25.90
C ALA A 109 -35.26 -10.44 26.40
N ILE A 110 -36.55 -10.74 26.62
CA ILE A 110 -37.53 -9.76 27.12
C ILE A 110 -37.62 -9.77 28.64
N TYR A 111 -37.59 -10.96 29.28
CA TYR A 111 -37.94 -11.11 30.69
C TYR A 111 -36.75 -11.38 31.60
N LYS A 112 -35.59 -11.82 31.09
CA LYS A 112 -34.41 -12.06 31.92
C LYS A 112 -33.47 -10.88 32.01
N LEU A 113 -33.46 -9.98 31.01
CA LEU A 113 -32.53 -8.86 30.92
C LEU A 113 -33.27 -7.57 30.59
N GLU A 114 -33.20 -6.58 31.46
CA GLU A 114 -33.90 -5.32 31.32
C GLU A 114 -33.13 -4.36 30.39
N TYR A 115 -31.83 -4.24 30.59
CA TYR A 115 -30.95 -3.29 29.88
C TYR A 115 -29.81 -4.02 29.11
N PRO A 116 -30.08 -4.59 27.94
CA PRO A 116 -29.09 -5.38 27.19
C PRO A 116 -27.90 -4.55 26.74
N HIS A 117 -28.11 -3.29 26.38
CA HIS A 117 -27.02 -2.41 25.95
C HIS A 117 -26.03 -2.12 27.07
N ASP A 118 -26.52 -1.84 28.28
CA ASP A 118 -25.67 -1.57 29.44
C ASP A 118 -24.90 -2.80 29.87
N GLN A 119 -25.52 -3.97 29.77
CA GLN A 119 -24.88 -5.23 30.09
C GLN A 119 -23.76 -5.57 29.10
N ILE A 120 -24.02 -5.43 27.78
CA ILE A 120 -22.99 -5.60 26.75
C ILE A 120 -21.85 -4.60 26.97
N THR A 121 -22.19 -3.34 27.24
CA THR A 121 -21.20 -2.30 27.54
C THR A 121 -20.30 -2.70 28.72
N SER A 122 -20.87 -3.19 29.79
CA SER A 122 -20.13 -3.61 30.99
C SER A 122 -19.15 -4.75 30.69
N TYR A 123 -19.56 -5.75 29.95
CA TYR A 123 -18.67 -6.85 29.54
C TYR A 123 -17.54 -6.36 28.59
N VAL A 124 -17.87 -5.48 27.65
CA VAL A 124 -16.83 -4.87 26.77
C VAL A 124 -15.80 -4.10 27.60
N PHE A 125 -16.25 -3.31 28.59
CA PHE A 125 -15.36 -2.60 29.51
C PHE A 125 -14.44 -3.55 30.26
N ASP A 126 -14.97 -4.64 30.77
CA ASP A 126 -14.21 -5.62 31.56
C ASP A 126 -13.11 -6.26 30.71
N VAL A 127 -13.47 -6.80 29.56
CA VAL A 127 -12.50 -7.48 28.68
C VAL A 127 -11.43 -6.52 28.14
N VAL A 128 -11.82 -5.33 27.66
CA VAL A 128 -10.87 -4.36 27.13
C VAL A 128 -9.89 -3.90 28.21
N ARG A 129 -10.37 -3.65 29.43
CA ARG A 129 -9.54 -3.29 30.58
C ARG A 129 -8.67 -4.45 31.10
N ALA A 130 -9.03 -5.69 30.81
CA ALA A 130 -8.22 -6.85 31.14
C ALA A 130 -7.13 -7.13 30.09
N GLU A 131 -7.40 -6.90 28.80
CA GLU A 131 -6.49 -7.27 27.72
C GLU A 131 -5.51 -6.16 27.33
N VAL A 132 -5.97 -4.91 27.23
CA VAL A 132 -5.14 -3.80 26.74
C VAL A 132 -3.93 -3.49 27.64
N PRO A 133 -4.01 -3.54 28.98
CA PRO A 133 -2.85 -3.31 29.83
C PRO A 133 -1.74 -4.37 29.71
N LYS A 134 -2.00 -5.48 29.06
CA LYS A 134 -0.99 -6.52 28.77
C LYS A 134 -0.16 -6.23 27.52
N MET A 135 -0.57 -5.25 26.72
CA MET A 135 0.00 -4.92 25.41
C MET A 135 0.60 -3.51 25.39
N LYS A 136 1.69 -3.33 24.65
CA LYS A 136 2.21 -1.99 24.33
C LYS A 136 1.30 -1.30 23.33
N LEU A 137 1.38 0.03 23.25
CA LEU A 137 0.55 0.80 22.33
C LEU A 137 0.64 0.31 20.88
N ASP A 138 1.83 0.06 20.37
CA ASP A 138 2.04 -0.45 19.01
C ASP A 138 1.40 -1.85 18.82
N ASP A 139 1.50 -2.72 19.84
CA ASP A 139 0.86 -4.04 19.80
C ASP A 139 -0.67 -3.94 19.78
N VAL A 140 -1.26 -2.95 20.46
CA VAL A 140 -2.72 -2.74 20.44
C VAL A 140 -3.22 -2.44 19.04
N PHE A 141 -2.47 -1.64 18.25
CA PHE A 141 -2.80 -1.38 16.85
C PHE A 141 -2.66 -2.61 15.97
N VAL A 142 -1.61 -3.41 16.17
CA VAL A 142 -1.32 -4.60 15.35
C VAL A 142 -2.27 -5.75 15.70
N LYS A 143 -2.53 -5.95 17.00
CA LYS A 143 -3.32 -7.08 17.52
C LYS A 143 -4.77 -6.71 17.87
N LYS A 144 -5.30 -5.66 17.26
CA LYS A 144 -6.70 -5.21 17.48
C LYS A 144 -7.73 -6.31 17.26
N ASP A 145 -7.45 -7.25 16.35
CA ASP A 145 -8.35 -8.36 16.05
C ASP A 145 -8.36 -9.39 17.18
N ASP A 146 -7.25 -9.60 17.90
CA ASP A 146 -7.19 -10.47 19.07
C ASP A 146 -8.06 -9.92 20.21
N ILE A 147 -8.04 -8.59 20.41
CA ILE A 147 -8.91 -7.92 21.37
C ILE A 147 -10.39 -8.11 20.96
N ALA A 148 -10.72 -7.93 19.68
CA ALA A 148 -12.07 -8.12 19.18
C ALA A 148 -12.57 -9.57 19.39
N ILE A 149 -11.70 -10.57 19.17
CA ILE A 149 -12.01 -11.99 19.40
C ILE A 149 -12.24 -12.27 20.89
N ALA A 150 -11.38 -11.74 21.75
CA ALA A 150 -11.52 -11.89 23.21
C ALA A 150 -12.84 -11.29 23.70
N VAL A 151 -13.16 -10.07 23.26
CA VAL A 151 -14.44 -9.40 23.58
C VAL A 151 -15.62 -10.22 23.06
N LYS A 152 -15.56 -10.69 21.80
CA LYS A 152 -16.64 -11.50 21.23
C LYS A 152 -16.91 -12.73 22.09
N ARG A 153 -15.88 -13.49 22.44
CA ARG A 153 -16.01 -14.75 23.20
C ARG A 153 -16.70 -14.52 24.54
N GLU A 154 -16.22 -13.55 25.31
CA GLU A 154 -16.73 -13.29 26.66
C GLU A 154 -18.16 -12.73 26.63
N VAL A 155 -18.42 -11.75 25.75
CA VAL A 155 -19.76 -11.16 25.60
C VAL A 155 -20.75 -12.21 25.09
N GLN A 156 -20.34 -13.06 24.14
CA GLN A 156 -21.21 -14.11 23.58
C GLN A 156 -21.59 -15.12 24.63
N GLU A 157 -20.63 -15.65 25.42
CA GLU A 157 -20.87 -16.64 26.47
C GLU A 157 -21.90 -16.13 27.50
N SER A 158 -21.74 -14.87 27.91
CA SER A 158 -22.63 -14.23 28.88
C SER A 158 -23.99 -13.91 28.30
N MET A 159 -24.05 -13.33 27.09
CA MET A 159 -25.29 -12.80 26.50
C MET A 159 -26.17 -13.88 25.84
N GLU A 160 -25.60 -15.04 25.47
CA GLU A 160 -26.36 -16.17 24.93
C GLU A 160 -27.37 -16.72 25.94
N THR A 161 -27.04 -16.67 27.23
CA THR A 161 -27.93 -17.09 28.31
C THR A 161 -29.17 -16.19 28.38
N TYR A 162 -29.04 -14.93 27.95
CA TYR A 162 -30.14 -13.96 27.89
C TYR A 162 -30.84 -13.91 26.53
N GLY A 163 -30.47 -14.78 25.58
CA GLY A 163 -31.11 -14.88 24.29
C GLY A 163 -30.58 -13.91 23.23
N TYR A 164 -29.38 -13.38 23.41
CA TYR A 164 -28.66 -12.55 22.43
C TYR A 164 -27.51 -13.32 21.86
N ASP A 165 -27.32 -13.23 20.54
CA ASP A 165 -26.17 -13.76 19.82
C ASP A 165 -25.27 -12.63 19.31
N ILE A 166 -23.96 -12.73 19.51
CA ILE A 166 -22.97 -11.76 19.09
C ILE A 166 -22.40 -12.19 17.73
N ILE A 167 -22.84 -11.51 16.70
CA ILE A 167 -22.44 -11.83 15.33
C ILE A 167 -20.98 -11.49 15.11
N LYS A 168 -20.61 -10.24 15.41
CA LYS A 168 -19.25 -9.74 15.20
C LYS A 168 -18.93 -8.63 16.20
N THR A 169 -17.67 -8.63 16.64
CA THR A 169 -17.09 -7.52 17.40
C THR A 169 -15.92 -6.95 16.62
N LEU A 170 -15.78 -5.65 16.62
CA LEU A 170 -14.77 -4.92 15.85
C LEU A 170 -14.17 -3.83 16.71
N VAL A 171 -12.85 -3.74 16.75
CA VAL A 171 -12.16 -2.54 17.23
C VAL A 171 -12.08 -1.57 16.08
N THR A 172 -12.88 -0.50 16.13
CA THR A 172 -13.05 0.45 15.02
C THR A 172 -12.10 1.63 15.09
N ASP A 173 -11.71 2.03 16.31
CA ASP A 173 -10.81 3.15 16.50
C ASP A 173 -9.96 2.97 17.77
N ILE A 174 -8.72 3.46 17.73
CA ILE A 174 -7.78 3.48 18.85
C ILE A 174 -7.15 4.86 18.85
N ASP A 175 -7.54 5.70 19.79
CA ASP A 175 -7.08 7.08 19.90
C ASP A 175 -6.25 7.28 21.19
N PRO A 176 -4.92 7.35 21.08
CA PRO A 176 -4.05 7.65 22.21
C PRO A 176 -4.13 9.13 22.58
N ASP A 177 -3.65 9.47 23.77
CA ASP A 177 -3.54 10.86 24.20
C ASP A 177 -2.87 11.75 23.14
N ALA A 178 -3.34 12.99 23.01
CA ALA A 178 -2.89 13.91 21.96
C ALA A 178 -1.39 14.21 21.99
N GLN A 179 -0.78 14.23 23.19
CA GLN A 179 0.66 14.45 23.34
C GLN A 179 1.46 13.25 22.83
N VAL A 180 1.00 12.05 23.14
CA VAL A 180 1.61 10.79 22.66
C VAL A 180 1.48 10.68 21.15
N LYS A 181 0.30 10.96 20.60
CA LYS A 181 0.06 10.99 19.16
C LYS A 181 0.99 11.97 18.43
N ALA A 182 1.20 13.16 18.99
CA ALA A 182 2.13 14.14 18.44
C ALA A 182 3.59 13.66 18.53
N ALA A 183 3.99 12.99 19.63
CA ALA A 183 5.33 12.42 19.79
C ALA A 183 5.57 11.27 18.80
N MET A 184 4.63 10.34 18.64
CA MET A 184 4.70 9.26 17.64
C MET A 184 4.82 9.79 16.22
N ASN A 185 4.06 10.83 15.87
CA ASN A 185 4.15 11.46 14.56
C ASN A 185 5.53 12.08 14.31
N ARG A 186 6.18 12.67 15.32
CA ARG A 186 7.54 13.20 15.20
C ARG A 186 8.57 12.09 15.03
N ILE A 187 8.46 11.00 15.80
CA ILE A 187 9.35 9.84 15.69
C ILE A 187 9.22 9.22 14.29
N ASN A 188 7.99 8.97 13.83
CA ASN A 188 7.74 8.41 12.51
C ASN A 188 8.24 9.35 11.38
N ALA A 189 8.12 10.66 11.54
CA ALA A 189 8.65 11.62 10.59
C ALA A 189 10.17 11.56 10.52
N ALA A 190 10.85 11.54 11.67
CA ALA A 190 12.30 11.45 11.76
C ALA A 190 12.84 10.12 11.23
N GLU A 191 12.14 9.01 11.48
CA GLU A 191 12.51 7.70 10.94
C GLU A 191 12.37 7.66 9.41
N ARG A 192 11.28 8.19 8.88
CA ARG A 192 11.09 8.30 7.42
C ARG A 192 12.14 9.19 6.76
N GLU A 193 12.49 10.31 7.41
CA GLU A 193 13.55 11.21 6.93
C GLU A 193 14.91 10.50 6.92
N LYS A 194 15.25 9.77 7.99
CA LYS A 194 16.47 8.95 8.06
C LYS A 194 16.51 7.91 6.93
N VAL A 195 15.43 7.18 6.72
CA VAL A 195 15.32 6.17 5.66
C VAL A 195 15.44 6.82 4.28
N ALA A 196 14.79 7.96 4.05
CA ALA A 196 14.90 8.72 2.80
C ALA A 196 16.34 9.17 2.54
N ALA A 197 17.02 9.73 3.55
CA ALA A 197 18.42 10.13 3.44
C ALA A 197 19.38 8.96 3.15
N GLN A 198 19.08 7.76 3.71
CA GLN A 198 19.84 6.55 3.39
C GLN A 198 19.66 6.14 1.92
N TYR A 199 18.42 6.11 1.42
CA TYR A 199 18.15 5.79 0.02
C TYR A 199 18.74 6.79 -0.95
N GLU A 200 18.70 8.08 -0.62
CA GLU A 200 19.35 9.14 -1.42
C GLU A 200 20.87 8.96 -1.44
N GLY A 201 21.50 8.68 -0.30
CA GLY A 201 22.92 8.39 -0.22
C GLY A 201 23.33 7.16 -1.02
N ASP A 202 22.57 6.09 -0.93
CA ASP A 202 22.80 4.87 -1.69
C ASP A 202 22.62 5.10 -3.21
N ALA A 203 21.58 5.84 -3.59
CA ALA A 203 21.34 6.20 -4.98
C ALA A 203 22.50 7.03 -5.56
N GLN A 204 22.98 8.03 -4.83
CA GLN A 204 24.15 8.82 -5.22
C GLN A 204 25.41 7.97 -5.32
N ARG A 205 25.65 7.09 -4.37
CA ARG A 205 26.79 6.17 -4.40
C ARG A 205 26.76 5.26 -5.62
N ILE A 206 25.60 4.67 -5.92
CA ILE A 206 25.41 3.82 -7.12
C ILE A 206 25.68 4.62 -8.37
N LEU A 207 25.14 5.83 -8.48
CA LEU A 207 25.31 6.70 -9.65
C LEU A 207 26.78 7.07 -9.87
N ILE A 208 27.52 7.44 -8.81
CA ILE A 208 28.94 7.77 -8.88
C ILE A 208 29.77 6.52 -9.31
N VAL A 209 29.49 5.36 -8.70
CA VAL A 209 30.20 4.11 -9.03
C VAL A 209 29.95 3.68 -10.47
N GLU A 210 28.69 3.69 -10.91
CA GLU A 210 28.34 3.30 -12.28
C GLU A 210 28.88 4.29 -13.31
N LYS A 211 28.86 5.59 -13.01
CA LYS A 211 29.52 6.61 -13.85
C LYS A 211 31.02 6.37 -13.97
N ALA A 212 31.71 6.09 -12.85
CA ALA A 212 33.14 5.82 -12.86
C ALA A 212 33.48 4.52 -13.64
N LYS A 213 32.68 3.48 -13.51
CA LYS A 213 32.81 2.25 -14.29
C LYS A 213 32.61 2.52 -15.80
N ALA A 214 31.58 3.26 -16.15
CA ALA A 214 31.29 3.62 -17.54
C ALA A 214 32.42 4.46 -18.16
N GLU A 215 32.98 5.41 -17.41
CA GLU A 215 34.13 6.20 -17.84
C GLU A 215 35.40 5.34 -18.01
N ALA A 216 35.67 4.44 -17.09
CA ALA A 216 36.80 3.51 -17.18
C ALA A 216 36.66 2.58 -18.39
N GLU A 217 35.47 2.02 -18.61
CA GLU A 217 35.20 1.16 -19.78
C GLU A 217 35.27 1.95 -21.10
N SER A 218 34.75 3.16 -21.13
CA SER A 218 34.88 4.05 -22.30
C SER A 218 36.34 4.31 -22.64
N LYS A 219 37.18 4.66 -21.64
CA LYS A 219 38.62 4.87 -21.85
C LYS A 219 39.32 3.59 -22.30
N ARG A 220 38.95 2.44 -21.74
CA ARG A 220 39.50 1.13 -22.17
C ARG A 220 39.17 0.84 -23.64
N LEU A 221 37.91 1.03 -24.04
CA LEU A 221 37.45 0.83 -25.41
C LEU A 221 38.08 1.82 -26.38
N GLN A 222 38.25 3.10 -25.99
CA GLN A 222 38.97 4.11 -26.75
C GLN A 222 40.44 3.71 -26.95
N GLY A 223 41.10 3.23 -25.87
CA GLY A 223 42.47 2.74 -25.94
C GLY A 223 42.62 1.53 -26.88
N GLN A 224 41.66 0.61 -26.82
CA GLN A 224 41.63 -0.53 -27.76
C GLN A 224 41.43 -0.06 -29.20
N GLY A 225 40.46 0.84 -29.44
CA GLY A 225 40.21 1.39 -30.76
C GLY A 225 41.44 2.08 -31.36
N ILE A 226 42.16 2.87 -30.54
CA ILE A 226 43.42 3.52 -30.97
C ILE A 226 44.49 2.45 -31.27
N ALA A 227 44.63 1.41 -30.47
CA ALA A 227 45.57 0.33 -30.70
C ALA A 227 45.28 -0.45 -31.99
N ASP A 228 43.98 -0.74 -32.22
CA ASP A 228 43.52 -1.44 -33.43
C ASP A 228 43.74 -0.53 -34.67
N GLN A 229 43.39 0.74 -34.56
CA GLN A 229 43.69 1.72 -35.63
C GLN A 229 45.18 1.77 -35.98
N ARG A 230 46.07 1.85 -34.97
CA ARG A 230 47.51 1.84 -35.19
C ARG A 230 47.98 0.54 -35.82
N ARG A 231 47.41 -0.60 -35.46
CA ARG A 231 47.75 -1.90 -36.05
C ARG A 231 47.34 -1.96 -37.52
N GLU A 232 46.18 -1.49 -37.87
CA GLU A 232 45.70 -1.44 -39.24
C GLU A 232 46.52 -0.44 -40.09
N ILE A 233 46.89 0.72 -39.54
CA ILE A 233 47.82 1.65 -40.20
C ILE A 233 49.19 0.97 -40.44
N ALA A 234 49.73 0.32 -39.43
CA ALA A 234 51.02 -0.39 -39.57
C ALA A 234 50.94 -1.49 -40.63
N ARG A 235 49.85 -2.26 -40.71
CA ARG A 235 49.62 -3.26 -41.74
C ARG A 235 49.59 -2.65 -43.15
N GLY A 236 48.80 -1.55 -43.29
CA GLY A 236 48.73 -0.82 -44.57
C GLY A 236 50.06 -0.24 -45.00
N LEU A 237 50.88 0.24 -44.04
CA LEU A 237 52.23 0.71 -44.35
C LEU A 237 53.17 -0.40 -44.87
N VAL A 238 53.16 -1.57 -44.19
CA VAL A 238 53.94 -2.74 -44.63
C VAL A 238 53.55 -3.18 -46.04
N GLU A 239 52.22 -3.25 -46.30
CA GLU A 239 51.69 -3.63 -47.59
C GLU A 239 52.08 -2.60 -48.69
N SER A 240 52.06 -1.31 -48.36
CA SER A 240 52.48 -0.23 -49.25
C SER A 240 53.99 -0.28 -49.57
N VAL A 241 54.82 -0.58 -48.55
CA VAL A 241 56.27 -0.78 -48.75
C VAL A 241 56.56 -1.99 -49.66
N ASP A 242 55.85 -3.09 -49.45
CA ASP A 242 55.99 -4.29 -50.29
C ASP A 242 55.66 -4.05 -51.78
N VAL A 243 54.65 -3.25 -52.04
CA VAL A 243 54.24 -2.83 -53.40
C VAL A 243 55.30 -1.94 -54.04
N LEU A 244 55.85 -0.99 -53.29
CA LEU A 244 56.90 -0.09 -53.79
C LEU A 244 58.21 -0.84 -54.05
N GLN A 245 58.58 -1.79 -53.25
CA GLN A 245 59.74 -2.68 -53.44
C GLN A 245 59.67 -3.49 -54.77
N LYS A 246 58.45 -3.95 -55.10
CA LYS A 246 58.24 -4.68 -56.39
C LYS A 246 58.46 -3.82 -57.62
N VAL A 247 58.40 -2.51 -57.49
CA VAL A 247 58.67 -1.49 -58.59
C VAL A 247 60.15 -1.02 -58.62
N GLY A 248 60.99 -1.55 -57.70
CA GLY A 248 62.43 -1.29 -57.68
C GLY A 248 62.86 -0.14 -56.76
N VAL A 249 61.97 0.35 -55.88
CA VAL A 249 62.30 1.37 -54.87
C VAL A 249 62.91 0.64 -53.64
N SER A 250 64.00 1.18 -53.07
CA SER A 250 64.60 0.57 -51.88
C SER A 250 63.66 0.70 -50.67
N SER A 251 63.76 -0.26 -49.73
CA SER A 251 62.89 -0.27 -48.52
C SER A 251 63.03 1.01 -47.70
N GLN A 252 64.20 1.64 -47.68
CA GLN A 252 64.44 2.87 -46.95
C GLN A 252 63.77 4.08 -47.64
N GLU A 253 63.86 4.18 -48.94
CA GLU A 253 63.22 5.24 -49.72
C GLU A 253 61.71 5.13 -49.70
N ALA A 254 61.17 3.91 -49.80
CA ALA A 254 59.75 3.64 -49.70
C ALA A 254 59.19 4.05 -48.30
N SER A 255 59.88 3.70 -47.24
CA SER A 255 59.52 4.07 -45.86
C SER A 255 59.58 5.60 -45.67
N ALA A 256 60.60 6.27 -46.18
CA ALA A 256 60.72 7.73 -46.07
C ALA A 256 59.60 8.44 -46.84
N LEU A 257 59.26 7.98 -48.05
CA LEU A 257 58.17 8.52 -48.85
C LEU A 257 56.81 8.43 -48.14
N ILE A 258 56.52 7.25 -47.51
CA ILE A 258 55.27 7.04 -46.79
C ILE A 258 55.18 7.93 -45.55
N VAL A 259 56.25 8.06 -44.77
CA VAL A 259 56.27 8.94 -43.60
C VAL A 259 56.03 10.42 -43.96
N VAL A 260 56.64 10.89 -45.04
CA VAL A 260 56.45 12.24 -45.57
C VAL A 260 54.99 12.45 -46.04
N THR A 261 54.44 11.48 -46.77
CA THR A 261 53.03 11.53 -47.20
C THR A 261 52.09 11.59 -46.02
N GLN A 262 52.31 10.72 -45.03
CA GLN A 262 51.47 10.69 -43.83
C GLN A 262 51.61 11.96 -42.99
N HIS A 263 52.77 12.62 -42.98
CA HIS A 263 52.92 13.91 -42.34
C HIS A 263 52.05 14.99 -43.01
N TYR A 264 52.01 15.04 -44.35
CA TYR A 264 51.14 15.98 -45.05
C TYR A 264 49.66 15.67 -44.88
N ASP A 265 49.26 14.38 -44.86
CA ASP A 265 47.87 13.98 -44.57
C ASP A 265 47.46 14.40 -43.17
N THR A 266 48.34 14.28 -42.18
CA THR A 266 48.10 14.71 -40.80
C THR A 266 47.93 16.24 -40.72
N LEU A 267 48.76 16.99 -41.42
CA LEU A 267 48.67 18.44 -41.52
C LEU A 267 47.37 18.90 -42.21
N GLN A 268 46.96 18.20 -43.25
CA GLN A 268 45.68 18.43 -43.91
C GLN A 268 44.50 18.18 -42.95
N ALA A 269 44.52 17.08 -42.19
CA ALA A 269 43.48 16.75 -41.24
C ALA A 269 43.39 17.78 -40.11
N VAL A 270 44.53 18.26 -39.58
CA VAL A 270 44.59 19.34 -38.58
C VAL A 270 44.05 20.64 -39.16
N GLY A 271 44.39 20.97 -40.39
CA GLY A 271 43.89 22.18 -41.08
C GLY A 271 42.37 22.19 -41.29
N GLN A 272 41.78 21.00 -41.50
CA GLN A 272 40.34 20.87 -41.70
C GLN A 272 39.54 20.93 -40.37
N GLN A 273 40.15 20.53 -39.25
CA GLN A 273 39.45 20.46 -37.94
C GLN A 273 39.53 21.78 -37.14
N THR A 274 40.46 22.68 -37.44
CA THR A 274 40.69 23.89 -36.64
C THR A 274 40.12 25.14 -37.34
N LYS A 275 39.08 25.69 -36.75
CA LYS A 275 38.44 26.94 -37.25
C LYS A 275 39.24 28.24 -37.00
N SER A 276 40.40 28.24 -36.35
CA SER A 276 41.02 29.44 -35.82
C SER A 276 42.56 29.50 -35.78
N ASN A 277 43.30 28.48 -36.24
CA ASN A 277 44.76 28.49 -36.15
C ASN A 277 45.41 28.68 -37.51
N LEU A 278 46.17 29.74 -37.61
CA LEU A 278 47.06 29.96 -38.75
C LEU A 278 48.28 29.04 -38.65
N ILE A 279 48.37 28.03 -39.50
CA ILE A 279 49.50 27.11 -39.54
C ILE A 279 50.39 27.61 -40.69
N LEU A 280 51.49 28.23 -40.35
CA LEU A 280 52.53 28.67 -41.35
C LEU A 280 53.43 27.43 -41.58
N LEU A 281 53.29 26.83 -42.74
CA LEU A 281 54.15 25.76 -43.22
C LEU A 281 55.15 26.32 -44.24
N PRO A 282 56.43 25.90 -44.20
CA PRO A 282 57.35 26.18 -45.26
C PRO A 282 56.87 25.48 -46.55
N ASN A 283 56.36 26.22 -47.50
CA ASN A 283 55.77 25.67 -48.72
C ASN A 283 56.79 25.75 -49.90
N SER A 284 58.02 25.38 -49.66
CA SER A 284 58.99 25.24 -50.70
C SER A 284 59.18 23.75 -51.06
N PRO A 285 59.28 23.37 -52.34
CA PRO A 285 59.55 22.00 -52.73
C PRO A 285 60.88 21.48 -52.17
N GLU A 286 61.76 22.37 -51.79
CA GLU A 286 63.06 22.07 -51.14
C GLU A 286 62.90 21.57 -49.71
N ALA A 287 61.93 22.08 -48.97
CA ALA A 287 61.68 21.61 -47.57
C ALA A 287 61.26 20.16 -47.53
N GLY A 288 60.50 19.68 -48.49
CA GLY A 288 60.11 18.25 -48.60
C GLY A 288 61.30 17.33 -48.91
N THR A 289 62.15 17.80 -49.83
CA THR A 289 63.41 17.07 -50.19
C THR A 289 64.43 17.13 -49.09
N GLU A 290 64.52 18.16 -48.31
CA GLU A 290 65.39 18.29 -47.14
C GLU A 290 64.93 17.36 -46.03
N MET A 291 63.62 17.29 -45.80
CA MET A 291 63.03 16.34 -44.79
C MET A 291 63.27 14.89 -45.20
N LEU A 292 63.13 14.56 -46.47
CA LEU A 292 63.46 13.25 -47.04
C LEU A 292 64.93 12.90 -46.82
N ASN A 293 65.83 13.79 -47.19
CA ASN A 293 67.27 13.59 -47.03
C ASN A 293 67.71 13.48 -45.59
N ASN A 294 67.12 14.24 -44.66
CA ASN A 294 67.37 14.16 -43.23
C ASN A 294 66.87 12.83 -42.63
N MET A 295 65.74 12.31 -43.10
CA MET A 295 65.24 11.00 -42.68
C MET A 295 66.11 9.85 -43.23
N ILE A 296 66.50 9.87 -44.50
CA ILE A 296 67.39 8.86 -45.09
C ILE A 296 68.71 8.86 -44.33
N THR A 297 69.26 10.06 -44.05
CA THR A 297 70.53 10.17 -43.31
C THR A 297 70.42 9.66 -41.87
N SER A 298 69.28 9.90 -41.22
CA SER A 298 69.03 9.40 -39.85
C SER A 298 68.82 7.90 -39.80
N PHE A 299 68.21 7.27 -40.81
CA PHE A 299 68.08 5.84 -40.95
C PHE A 299 69.42 5.14 -41.23
N THR A 300 70.23 5.74 -42.10
CA THR A 300 71.60 5.21 -42.40
C THR A 300 72.53 5.34 -41.19
N ALA A 301 72.42 6.44 -40.41
CA ALA A 301 73.18 6.62 -39.17
C ALA A 301 72.72 5.61 -38.10
N SER A 302 71.42 5.38 -37.96
CA SER A 302 70.86 4.38 -37.05
C SER A 302 71.27 2.95 -37.40
N ALA A 303 71.33 2.58 -38.68
CA ALA A 303 71.78 1.27 -39.14
C ALA A 303 73.29 1.06 -38.84
N GLN A 304 74.13 2.08 -39.04
CA GLN A 304 75.53 2.03 -38.69
C GLN A 304 75.77 1.88 -37.18
N ILE A 305 74.98 2.57 -36.35
CA ILE A 305 75.06 2.44 -34.88
C ILE A 305 74.67 1.02 -34.45
N THR A 306 73.62 0.47 -35.04
CA THR A 306 73.17 -0.89 -34.75
C THR A 306 74.22 -1.95 -35.13
N GLU A 307 74.88 -1.76 -36.26
CA GLU A 307 75.94 -2.65 -36.73
C GLU A 307 77.22 -2.53 -35.87
N SER A 308 77.53 -1.30 -35.42
CA SER A 308 78.66 -1.06 -34.51
C SER A 308 78.43 -1.65 -33.11
N LEU A 309 77.18 -1.64 -32.62
CA LEU A 309 76.78 -2.24 -31.35
C LEU A 309 76.81 -3.79 -31.45
N LYS A 310 76.40 -4.38 -32.57
CA LYS A 310 76.45 -5.82 -32.82
C LYS A 310 77.88 -6.38 -32.87
N LYS A 311 78.80 -5.56 -33.46
CA LYS A 311 80.24 -5.91 -33.53
C LYS A 311 80.99 -5.74 -32.21
N LYS A 312 80.39 -5.10 -31.20
CA LYS A 312 80.97 -4.92 -29.88
C LYS A 312 80.39 -5.90 -28.85
N SER A 313 79.39 -6.70 -29.22
CA SER A 313 78.77 -7.79 -28.42
C SER A 313 79.22 -9.20 -28.82
N GLU A 314 79.98 -9.33 -29.90
CA GLU A 314 80.81 -10.52 -30.23
C GLU A 314 82.26 -10.32 -29.72
#